data_d95a6bc63ff3839cb6fac8b2ebe0aed0
#
_entry.id   d95a6bc63ff3839cb6fac8b2ebe0aed0
#
_cell.length_a   1.000
_cell.length_b   1.000
_cell.length_c   1.000
_cell.angle_alpha   90.00
_cell.angle_beta   90.00
_cell.angle_gamma   90.00
#
_symmetry.space_group_name_H-M   'P 1'
#
loop_
_entity.id
_entity.type
_entity.pdbx_description
1 polymer ?
#
loop_
_entity_poly.entity_id
_entity_poly.type
_entity_poly.pdbx_seq_one_letter_code
_entity_poly.pdbx_strand_id
1 'polypeptide(L)'
;WANPDLAVPQVNIEEAKKLVEASGYQQDKPLEIIAITERAEFAGVGAIIQEQFKQIGLQANVVTKSYGAAEPDVLAGNYDMILSQRNRMIDIADPIGFLQSDYTCEGGYNLSHYCNKDYDQLIGQALAEKDEAQRHDLYRQAGDLLADDAANLWLVNEQAIDGVGAKVQGYVQDPLTRYVLTKDLAKTS
;
A
#
# COMPACT_ATOMS: atom_id res chain seq x y z
N TRP A 1 -3.29 2.40 16.45
CA TRP A 1 -4.11 1.34 15.82
C TRP A 1 -3.29 0.29 15.08
N ALA A 2 -2.03 0.56 14.77
CA ALA A 2 -1.15 -0.45 14.17
C ALA A 2 -0.94 -1.64 15.13
N ASN A 3 -0.86 -2.86 14.58
CA ASN A 3 -0.46 -4.02 15.36
C ASN A 3 1.07 -4.04 15.50
N PRO A 4 1.64 -3.77 16.69
CA PRO A 4 3.09 -3.75 16.89
C PRO A 4 3.71 -5.15 16.83
N ASP A 5 2.90 -6.18 16.99
CA ASP A 5 3.34 -7.57 17.04
C ASP A 5 3.27 -8.26 15.66
N LEU A 6 2.75 -7.55 14.65
CA LEU A 6 2.71 -8.07 13.28
C LEU A 6 4.13 -8.26 12.75
N ALA A 7 4.54 -9.51 12.64
CA ALA A 7 5.88 -9.84 12.16
C ALA A 7 6.04 -9.53 10.67
N VAL A 8 7.15 -8.91 10.31
CA VAL A 8 7.56 -8.81 8.90
C VAL A 8 7.96 -10.20 8.42
N PRO A 9 7.29 -10.75 7.40
CA PRO A 9 7.64 -12.07 6.87
C PRO A 9 9.10 -12.12 6.42
N GLN A 10 9.81 -13.17 6.81
CA GLN A 10 11.17 -13.41 6.33
C GLN A 10 11.13 -14.03 4.94
N VAL A 11 12.08 -13.62 4.09
CA VAL A 11 12.19 -14.18 2.73
C VAL A 11 12.46 -15.70 2.83
N ASN A 12 11.57 -16.49 2.21
CA ASN A 12 11.71 -17.94 2.13
C ASN A 12 11.40 -18.42 0.71
N ILE A 13 12.45 -18.51 -0.11
CA ILE A 13 12.34 -18.89 -1.53
C ILE A 13 11.81 -20.32 -1.70
N GLU A 14 12.24 -21.26 -0.86
CA GLU A 14 11.81 -22.66 -0.97
C GLU A 14 10.32 -22.81 -0.62
N GLU A 15 9.83 -22.08 0.36
CA GLU A 15 8.41 -22.08 0.68
C GLU A 15 7.58 -21.38 -0.43
N ALA A 16 8.08 -20.27 -0.95
CA ALA A 16 7.43 -19.60 -2.06
C ALA A 16 7.29 -20.48 -3.31
N LYS A 17 8.33 -21.28 -3.65
CA LYS A 17 8.26 -22.27 -4.74
C LYS A 17 7.16 -23.31 -4.50
N LYS A 18 7.10 -23.86 -3.28
CA LYS A 18 6.07 -24.83 -2.91
C LYS A 18 4.66 -24.26 -3.02
N LEU A 19 4.47 -23.00 -2.60
CA LEU A 19 3.18 -22.33 -2.71
C LEU A 19 2.78 -22.11 -4.17
N VAL A 20 3.71 -21.69 -5.03
CA VAL A 20 3.48 -21.58 -6.49
C VAL A 20 3.08 -22.93 -7.07
N GLU A 21 3.79 -24.00 -6.73
CA GLU A 21 3.52 -25.36 -7.19
C GLU A 21 2.16 -25.88 -6.69
N ALA A 22 1.89 -25.69 -5.39
CA ALA A 22 0.64 -26.09 -4.76
C ALA A 22 -0.60 -25.33 -5.25
N SER A 23 -0.43 -24.07 -5.69
CA SER A 23 -1.53 -23.28 -6.26
C SER A 23 -2.06 -23.83 -7.58
N GLY A 24 -1.25 -24.64 -8.27
CA GLY A 24 -1.57 -25.12 -9.61
C GLY A 24 -1.55 -24.03 -10.69
N TYR A 25 -1.07 -22.83 -10.35
CA TYR A 25 -1.01 -21.72 -11.30
C TYR A 25 -0.08 -22.07 -12.46
N GLN A 26 -0.60 -21.97 -13.68
CA GLN A 26 0.16 -22.16 -14.91
C GLN A 26 0.32 -20.81 -15.58
N GLN A 27 1.56 -20.37 -15.69
CA GLN A 27 1.87 -19.10 -16.33
C GLN A 27 1.94 -19.28 -17.85
N ASP A 28 1.00 -18.71 -18.58
CA ASP A 28 0.96 -18.71 -20.05
C ASP A 28 1.72 -17.53 -20.66
N LYS A 29 1.87 -16.43 -19.92
CA LYS A 29 2.61 -15.21 -20.29
C LYS A 29 3.28 -14.61 -19.06
N PRO A 30 4.34 -13.79 -19.22
CA PRO A 30 4.90 -13.03 -18.11
C PRO A 30 3.86 -12.11 -17.47
N LEU A 31 3.85 -12.03 -16.12
CA LEU A 31 3.03 -11.07 -15.38
C LEU A 31 3.46 -9.63 -15.70
N GLU A 32 2.52 -8.72 -15.85
CA GLU A 32 2.80 -7.31 -16.03
C GLU A 32 2.86 -6.61 -14.67
N ILE A 33 3.99 -5.97 -14.35
CA ILE A 33 4.16 -5.11 -13.18
C ILE A 33 4.07 -3.66 -13.66
N ILE A 34 2.96 -3.00 -13.42
CA ILE A 34 2.79 -1.59 -13.74
C ILE A 34 3.55 -0.74 -12.71
N ALA A 35 4.58 -0.02 -13.17
CA ALA A 35 5.32 0.96 -12.39
C ALA A 35 4.85 2.37 -12.77
N ILE A 36 4.20 3.07 -11.83
CA ILE A 36 3.66 4.41 -12.07
C ILE A 36 4.79 5.44 -12.23
N THR A 37 4.76 6.20 -13.32
CA THR A 37 5.83 7.16 -13.69
C THR A 37 5.93 8.36 -12.75
N GLU A 38 4.88 8.69 -12.02
CA GLU A 38 4.85 9.73 -10.99
C GLU A 38 5.78 9.42 -9.81
N ARG A 39 6.28 8.20 -9.75
CA ARG A 39 7.24 7.72 -8.77
C ARG A 39 8.45 7.11 -9.47
N ALA A 40 9.52 7.88 -9.57
CA ALA A 40 10.72 7.47 -10.32
C ALA A 40 11.36 6.17 -9.79
N GLU A 41 11.22 5.90 -8.49
CA GLU A 41 11.73 4.71 -7.83
C GLU A 41 10.99 3.41 -8.19
N PHE A 42 9.73 3.49 -8.65
CA PHE A 42 8.92 2.30 -8.90
C PHE A 42 9.46 1.39 -10.01
N ALA A 43 10.09 1.96 -11.02
CA ALA A 43 10.74 1.15 -12.05
C ALA A 43 11.85 0.27 -11.47
N GLY A 44 12.66 0.82 -10.54
CA GLY A 44 13.72 0.07 -9.84
C GLY A 44 13.14 -0.99 -8.90
N VAL A 45 12.09 -0.67 -8.15
CA VAL A 45 11.39 -1.63 -7.29
C VAL A 45 10.79 -2.76 -8.12
N GLY A 46 10.14 -2.44 -9.22
CA GLY A 46 9.59 -3.43 -10.15
C GLY A 46 10.65 -4.40 -10.68
N ALA A 47 11.84 -3.88 -11.04
CA ALA A 47 12.95 -4.72 -11.49
C ALA A 47 13.45 -5.68 -10.39
N ILE A 48 13.46 -5.26 -9.13
CA ILE A 48 13.80 -6.14 -7.99
C ILE A 48 12.74 -7.25 -7.85
N ILE A 49 11.46 -6.91 -7.89
CA ILE A 49 10.37 -7.90 -7.80
C ILE A 49 10.42 -8.87 -8.97
N GLN A 50 10.67 -8.38 -10.18
CA GLN A 50 10.85 -9.22 -11.37
C GLN A 50 11.96 -10.25 -11.17
N GLU A 51 13.10 -9.86 -10.59
CA GLU A 51 14.22 -10.76 -10.34
C GLU A 51 13.89 -11.77 -9.21
N GLN A 52 13.15 -11.35 -8.18
CA GLN A 52 12.68 -12.26 -7.13
C GLN A 52 11.70 -13.30 -7.68
N PHE A 53 10.82 -12.93 -8.59
CA PHE A 53 9.88 -13.87 -9.24
C PHE A 53 10.60 -14.97 -10.01
N LYS A 54 11.70 -14.66 -10.71
CA LYS A 54 12.50 -15.67 -11.37
C LYS A 54 13.03 -16.75 -10.42
N GLN A 55 13.37 -16.35 -9.19
CA GLN A 55 13.87 -17.30 -8.19
C GLN A 55 12.82 -18.33 -7.75
N ILE A 56 11.54 -18.02 -7.91
CA ILE A 56 10.42 -18.91 -7.57
C ILE A 56 9.75 -19.52 -8.83
N GLY A 57 10.36 -19.35 -9.99
CA GLY A 57 9.89 -19.97 -11.25
C GLY A 57 8.84 -19.15 -12.01
N LEU A 58 8.55 -17.91 -11.59
CA LEU A 58 7.62 -17.02 -12.28
C LEU A 58 8.36 -16.00 -13.16
N GLN A 59 7.73 -15.56 -14.23
CA GLN A 59 8.24 -14.51 -15.10
C GLN A 59 7.38 -13.25 -14.96
N ALA A 60 8.02 -12.09 -14.94
CA ALA A 60 7.33 -10.80 -14.90
C ALA A 60 8.05 -9.79 -15.80
N ASN A 61 7.30 -8.81 -16.30
CA ASN A 61 7.81 -7.66 -17.06
C ASN A 61 7.37 -6.37 -16.38
N VAL A 62 8.30 -5.44 -16.22
CA VAL A 62 8.00 -4.10 -15.72
C VAL A 62 7.56 -3.21 -16.86
N VAL A 63 6.40 -2.60 -16.74
CA VAL A 63 5.84 -1.64 -17.69
C VAL A 63 5.60 -0.31 -16.99
N THR A 64 6.12 0.77 -17.55
CA THR A 64 5.92 2.12 -17.00
C THR A 64 4.71 2.78 -17.65
N LYS A 65 3.78 3.26 -16.82
CA LYS A 65 2.58 4.01 -17.25
C LYS A 65 2.37 5.20 -16.30
N SER A 66 1.79 6.30 -16.76
CA SER A 66 1.26 7.31 -15.83
C SER A 66 0.06 6.74 -15.10
N TYR A 67 -0.20 7.23 -13.88
CA TYR A 67 -1.35 6.76 -13.11
C TYR A 67 -2.66 6.95 -13.88
N GLY A 68 -2.87 8.13 -14.47
CA GLY A 68 -4.07 8.41 -15.25
C GLY A 68 -4.27 7.50 -16.49
N ALA A 69 -3.18 6.96 -17.04
CA ALA A 69 -3.27 5.99 -18.13
C ALA A 69 -3.55 4.56 -17.64
N ALA A 70 -3.13 4.22 -16.42
CA ALA A 70 -3.33 2.90 -15.83
C ALA A 70 -4.66 2.76 -15.08
N GLU A 71 -5.15 3.84 -14.47
CA GLU A 71 -6.29 3.83 -13.55
C GLU A 71 -7.57 3.16 -14.10
N PRO A 72 -8.00 3.41 -15.35
CA PRO A 72 -9.20 2.75 -15.88
C PRO A 72 -9.08 1.22 -15.91
N ASP A 73 -7.92 0.70 -16.31
CA ASP A 73 -7.65 -0.74 -16.35
C ASP A 73 -7.57 -1.31 -14.94
N VAL A 74 -6.90 -0.60 -14.02
CA VAL A 74 -6.74 -1.02 -12.62
C VAL A 74 -8.09 -1.08 -11.91
N LEU A 75 -8.93 -0.07 -12.08
CA LEU A 75 -10.28 -0.05 -11.50
C LEU A 75 -11.19 -1.13 -12.10
N ALA A 76 -10.96 -1.52 -13.34
CA ALA A 76 -11.69 -2.60 -14.00
C ALA A 76 -11.12 -4.00 -13.71
N GLY A 77 -10.00 -4.12 -12.97
CA GLY A 77 -9.33 -5.39 -12.72
C GLY A 77 -8.53 -5.95 -13.92
N ASN A 78 -8.28 -5.14 -14.95
CA ASN A 78 -7.56 -5.54 -16.16
C ASN A 78 -6.05 -5.33 -16.00
N TYR A 79 -5.46 -5.88 -14.96
CA TYR A 79 -4.02 -5.80 -14.70
C TYR A 79 -3.56 -7.03 -13.90
N ASP A 80 -2.28 -7.35 -13.94
CA ASP A 80 -1.71 -8.41 -13.10
C ASP A 80 -1.19 -7.83 -11.78
N MET A 81 -0.36 -6.78 -11.84
CA MET A 81 0.22 -6.13 -10.65
C MET A 81 0.43 -4.63 -10.90
N ILE A 82 0.27 -3.84 -9.86
CA ILE A 82 0.59 -2.41 -9.89
C ILE A 82 1.39 -2.01 -8.65
N LEU A 83 2.47 -1.25 -8.86
CA LEU A 83 3.16 -0.54 -7.80
C LEU A 83 2.45 0.78 -7.55
N SER A 84 1.84 0.90 -6.40
CA SER A 84 1.09 2.08 -6.00
C SER A 84 1.57 2.62 -4.66
N GLN A 85 1.20 3.85 -4.36
CA GLN A 85 1.42 4.47 -3.06
C GLN A 85 0.09 5.01 -2.55
N ARG A 86 -0.16 4.79 -1.28
CA ARG A 86 -1.25 5.50 -0.57
C ARG A 86 -0.62 6.46 0.42
N ASN A 87 -0.94 7.73 0.27
CA ASN A 87 -0.56 8.73 1.24
C ASN A 87 -1.27 8.46 2.56
N ARG A 88 -0.56 8.72 3.65
CA ARG A 88 -1.13 8.62 4.98
C ARG A 88 -2.40 9.46 5.06
N MET A 89 -3.52 8.80 5.28
CA MET A 89 -4.76 9.40 5.78
C MET A 89 -5.15 10.73 5.12
N ILE A 90 -5.45 10.65 3.86
CA ILE A 90 -5.97 11.78 3.07
C ILE A 90 -7.00 12.53 3.91
N ASP A 91 -6.60 13.63 4.54
CA ASP A 91 -7.46 14.57 5.27
C ASP A 91 -8.12 14.09 6.58
N ILE A 92 -8.04 12.82 6.95
CA ILE A 92 -8.67 12.26 8.15
C ILE A 92 -7.60 11.60 9.03
N ALA A 93 -7.59 11.93 10.32
CA ALA A 93 -6.65 11.32 11.28
C ALA A 93 -7.04 9.89 11.71
N ASP A 94 -8.14 9.35 11.19
CA ASP A 94 -8.65 8.01 11.47
C ASP A 94 -8.49 7.11 10.24
N PRO A 95 -7.98 5.87 10.36
CA PRO A 95 -7.75 4.97 9.23
C PRO A 95 -9.03 4.41 8.61
N ILE A 96 -10.19 4.56 9.25
CA ILE A 96 -11.44 3.90 8.85
C ILE A 96 -11.84 4.19 7.40
N GLY A 97 -11.66 5.45 6.95
CA GLY A 97 -12.00 5.83 5.58
C GLY A 97 -11.17 5.08 4.55
N PHE A 98 -9.87 4.90 4.82
CA PHE A 98 -8.96 4.14 3.99
C PHE A 98 -9.29 2.64 4.04
N LEU A 99 -9.48 2.07 5.23
CA LEU A 99 -9.80 0.66 5.40
C LEU A 99 -11.11 0.29 4.69
N GLN A 100 -12.11 1.18 4.76
CA GLN A 100 -13.38 0.98 4.08
C GLN A 100 -13.26 1.12 2.56
N SER A 101 -12.67 2.21 2.07
CA SER A 101 -12.66 2.50 0.62
C SER A 101 -11.80 1.55 -0.18
N ASP A 102 -10.68 1.10 0.41
CA ASP A 102 -9.65 0.38 -0.34
C ASP A 102 -9.74 -1.15 -0.21
N TYR A 103 -10.46 -1.65 0.81
CA TYR A 103 -10.42 -3.10 1.08
C TYR A 103 -11.79 -3.76 1.34
N THR A 104 -12.89 -3.02 1.53
CA THR A 104 -14.20 -3.68 1.58
C THR A 104 -14.64 -4.14 0.20
N CYS A 105 -15.48 -5.17 0.13
CA CYS A 105 -16.00 -5.70 -1.13
C CYS A 105 -16.66 -4.63 -2.01
N GLU A 106 -17.31 -3.64 -1.41
CA GLU A 106 -17.99 -2.53 -2.08
C GLU A 106 -17.18 -1.23 -2.03
N GLY A 107 -15.89 -1.31 -1.67
CA GLY A 107 -15.01 -0.16 -1.55
C GLY A 107 -14.81 0.55 -2.89
N GLY A 108 -15.09 1.86 -2.94
CA GLY A 108 -15.04 2.63 -4.18
C GLY A 108 -13.63 2.83 -4.76
N TYR A 109 -12.59 2.48 -4.01
CA TYR A 109 -11.20 2.55 -4.45
C TYR A 109 -10.42 1.27 -4.13
N ASN A 110 -11.11 0.13 -4.15
CA ASN A 110 -10.52 -1.18 -3.92
C ASN A 110 -9.77 -1.66 -5.18
N LEU A 111 -8.53 -1.19 -5.34
CA LEU A 111 -7.70 -1.51 -6.50
C LEU A 111 -7.26 -2.97 -6.55
N SER A 112 -7.15 -3.63 -5.40
CA SER A 112 -6.77 -5.04 -5.32
C SER A 112 -7.91 -5.99 -5.65
N HIS A 113 -9.13 -5.50 -5.75
CA HIS A 113 -10.35 -6.30 -5.88
C HIS A 113 -10.50 -7.36 -4.78
N TYR A 114 -9.87 -7.09 -3.63
CA TYR A 114 -10.00 -7.94 -2.45
C TYR A 114 -11.44 -7.92 -1.93
N CYS A 115 -11.96 -9.07 -1.57
CA CYS A 115 -13.28 -9.19 -0.99
C CYS A 115 -13.33 -10.34 0.02
N ASN A 116 -13.44 -9.96 1.31
CA ASN A 116 -13.62 -10.88 2.41
C ASN A 116 -14.76 -10.38 3.29
N LYS A 117 -15.79 -11.20 3.49
CA LYS A 117 -16.98 -10.80 4.26
C LYS A 117 -16.72 -10.64 5.75
N ASP A 118 -15.75 -11.36 6.31
CA ASP A 118 -15.33 -11.19 7.70
C ASP A 118 -14.63 -9.84 7.89
N TYR A 119 -13.83 -9.41 6.88
CA TYR A 119 -13.27 -8.08 6.84
C TYR A 119 -14.35 -6.99 6.77
N ASP A 120 -15.32 -7.13 5.86
CA ASP A 120 -16.46 -6.20 5.76
C ASP A 120 -17.20 -6.07 7.10
N GLN A 121 -17.38 -7.19 7.81
CA GLN A 121 -18.03 -7.19 9.13
C GLN A 121 -17.20 -6.46 10.18
N LEU A 122 -15.88 -6.65 10.23
CA LEU A 122 -14.98 -5.93 11.14
C LEU A 122 -15.04 -4.43 10.89
N ILE A 123 -15.00 -3.99 9.63
CA ILE A 123 -15.11 -2.58 9.28
C ILE A 123 -16.49 -2.02 9.65
N GLY A 124 -17.55 -2.76 9.42
CA GLY A 124 -18.90 -2.37 9.84
C GLY A 124 -19.03 -2.20 11.36
N GLN A 125 -18.41 -3.07 12.15
CA GLN A 125 -18.34 -2.95 13.60
C GLN A 125 -17.53 -1.72 14.02
N ALA A 126 -16.37 -1.49 13.41
CA ALA A 126 -15.50 -0.35 13.71
C ALA A 126 -16.18 0.99 13.41
N LEU A 127 -16.98 1.08 12.35
CA LEU A 127 -17.78 2.27 12.03
C LEU A 127 -18.84 2.59 13.09
N ALA A 128 -19.38 1.57 13.75
CA ALA A 128 -20.40 1.72 14.78
C ALA A 128 -19.81 1.92 16.19
N GLU A 129 -18.54 1.54 16.42
CA GLU A 129 -17.90 1.53 17.71
C GLU A 129 -17.53 2.96 18.17
N LYS A 130 -17.96 3.35 19.37
CA LYS A 130 -17.71 4.67 19.95
C LYS A 130 -16.52 4.68 20.90
N ASP A 131 -16.21 3.53 21.50
CA ASP A 131 -15.02 3.39 22.33
C ASP A 131 -13.77 3.31 21.44
N GLU A 132 -12.86 4.24 21.65
CA GLU A 132 -11.66 4.37 20.84
C GLU A 132 -10.75 3.14 20.94
N ALA A 133 -10.61 2.56 22.13
CA ALA A 133 -9.75 1.39 22.34
C ALA A 133 -10.32 0.16 21.64
N GLN A 134 -11.64 -0.07 21.75
CA GLN A 134 -12.31 -1.17 21.05
C GLN A 134 -12.28 -0.98 19.54
N ARG A 135 -12.45 0.24 19.05
CA ARG A 135 -12.34 0.55 17.62
C ARG A 135 -10.93 0.27 17.11
N HIS A 136 -9.89 0.63 17.87
CA HIS A 136 -8.50 0.33 17.51
C HIS A 136 -8.22 -1.18 17.50
N ASP A 137 -8.86 -1.96 18.38
CA ASP A 137 -8.75 -3.42 18.34
C ASP A 137 -9.37 -4.00 17.05
N LEU A 138 -10.51 -3.48 16.62
CA LEU A 138 -11.12 -3.87 15.35
C LEU A 138 -10.23 -3.52 14.15
N TYR A 139 -9.53 -2.37 14.17
CA TYR A 139 -8.55 -2.01 13.13
C TYR A 139 -7.37 -2.97 13.09
N ARG A 140 -6.87 -3.42 14.26
CA ARG A 140 -5.80 -4.41 14.31
C ARG A 140 -6.24 -5.75 13.72
N GLN A 141 -7.41 -6.24 14.11
CA GLN A 141 -7.98 -7.47 13.55
C GLN A 141 -8.17 -7.38 12.03
N ALA A 142 -8.67 -6.25 11.52
CA ALA A 142 -8.80 -6.02 10.09
C ALA A 142 -7.43 -6.01 9.39
N GLY A 143 -6.41 -5.39 10.01
CA GLY A 143 -5.05 -5.38 9.47
C GLY A 143 -4.41 -6.77 9.45
N ASP A 144 -4.62 -7.58 10.48
CA ASP A 144 -4.13 -8.95 10.56
C ASP A 144 -4.76 -9.81 9.45
N LEU A 145 -6.08 -9.66 9.25
CA LEU A 145 -6.79 -10.40 8.20
C LEU A 145 -6.29 -10.02 6.79
N LEU A 146 -6.03 -8.73 6.52
CA LEU A 146 -5.44 -8.30 5.26
C LEU A 146 -4.03 -8.88 5.04
N ALA A 147 -3.27 -9.03 6.11
CA ALA A 147 -1.93 -9.61 6.04
C ALA A 147 -1.98 -11.13 5.80
N ASP A 148 -2.85 -11.84 6.50
CA ASP A 148 -3.03 -13.28 6.38
C ASP A 148 -3.57 -13.68 4.99
N ASP A 149 -4.51 -12.90 4.46
CA ASP A 149 -5.07 -13.09 3.13
C ASP A 149 -4.14 -12.61 2.00
N ALA A 150 -3.00 -12.00 2.33
CA ALA A 150 -2.09 -11.38 1.37
C ALA A 150 -2.81 -10.42 0.38
N ALA A 151 -3.78 -9.66 0.88
CA ALA A 151 -4.60 -8.75 0.09
C ALA A 151 -3.77 -7.72 -0.69
N ASN A 152 -2.63 -7.32 -0.11
CA ASN A 152 -1.60 -6.48 -0.73
C ASN A 152 -0.21 -6.88 -0.25
N LEU A 153 0.80 -6.63 -1.08
CA LEU A 153 2.19 -6.71 -0.69
C LEU A 153 2.67 -5.33 -0.21
N TRP A 154 2.76 -5.14 1.10
CA TRP A 154 3.33 -3.92 1.69
C TRP A 154 4.85 -3.96 1.61
N LEU A 155 5.43 -3.11 0.80
CA LEU A 155 6.87 -3.08 0.55
C LEU A 155 7.62 -2.26 1.59
N VAL A 156 7.21 -1.00 1.80
CA VAL A 156 7.87 -0.05 2.68
C VAL A 156 6.89 0.97 3.26
N ASN A 157 7.23 1.50 4.43
CA ASN A 157 6.64 2.74 4.94
C ASN A 157 7.54 3.90 4.54
N GLU A 158 6.99 4.82 3.75
CA GLU A 158 7.74 6.00 3.30
C GLU A 158 8.04 6.94 4.48
N GLN A 159 9.25 7.48 4.49
CA GLN A 159 9.65 8.54 5.40
C GLN A 159 9.87 9.83 4.61
N ALA A 160 9.16 10.90 4.97
CA ALA A 160 9.44 12.21 4.43
C ALA A 160 10.71 12.78 5.08
N ILE A 161 11.69 13.16 4.26
CA ILE A 161 12.95 13.74 4.69
C ILE A 161 13.10 15.10 4.03
N ASP A 162 13.11 16.16 4.84
CA ASP A 162 13.25 17.52 4.35
C ASP A 162 14.64 18.09 4.69
N GLY A 163 15.34 18.58 3.68
CA GLY A 163 16.57 19.34 3.85
C GLY A 163 16.25 20.80 4.11
N VAL A 164 16.60 21.31 5.31
CA VAL A 164 16.35 22.70 5.68
C VAL A 164 17.67 23.47 5.69
N GLY A 165 17.79 24.50 4.84
CA GLY A 165 18.99 25.33 4.77
C GLY A 165 19.23 26.10 6.07
N ALA A 166 20.49 26.33 6.44
CA ALA A 166 20.89 26.98 7.70
C ALA A 166 20.32 28.40 7.89
N LYS A 167 19.92 29.04 6.80
CA LYS A 167 19.30 30.39 6.82
C LYS A 167 17.76 30.36 6.88
N VAL A 168 17.15 29.19 7.00
CA VAL A 168 15.70 29.03 7.12
C VAL A 168 15.33 28.90 8.59
N GLN A 169 14.39 29.70 9.05
CA GLN A 169 13.82 29.64 10.40
C GLN A 169 12.32 29.37 10.35
N GLY A 170 11.78 28.85 11.44
CA GLY A 170 10.35 28.59 11.56
C GLY A 170 9.82 27.45 10.68
N TYR A 171 10.69 26.64 10.10
CA TYR A 171 10.30 25.43 9.39
C TYR A 171 9.80 24.38 10.38
N VAL A 172 8.60 23.87 10.11
CA VAL A 172 8.03 22.72 10.81
C VAL A 172 7.51 21.77 9.76
N GLN A 173 7.97 20.52 9.79
CA GLN A 173 7.46 19.50 8.90
C GLN A 173 5.97 19.21 9.23
N ASP A 174 5.10 19.38 8.24
CA ASP A 174 3.70 18.99 8.40
C ASP A 174 3.60 17.44 8.38
N PRO A 175 3.08 16.80 9.44
CA PRO A 175 2.92 15.34 9.48
C PRO A 175 2.10 14.77 8.34
N LEU A 176 1.23 15.59 7.74
CA LEU A 176 0.39 15.22 6.60
C LEU A 176 0.98 15.67 5.25
N THR A 177 2.17 16.29 5.27
CA THR A 177 2.88 16.79 4.07
C THR A 177 2.06 17.73 3.16
N ARG A 178 1.09 18.44 3.74
CA ARG A 178 0.18 19.34 3.00
C ARG A 178 0.68 20.77 2.91
N TYR A 179 1.43 21.22 3.91
CA TYR A 179 1.91 22.59 4.01
C TYR A 179 3.44 22.63 4.12
N VAL A 180 4.07 23.28 3.14
CA VAL A 180 5.51 23.59 3.18
C VAL A 180 5.73 25.02 3.65
N LEU A 181 4.82 25.94 3.25
CA LEU A 181 4.91 27.35 3.59
C LEU A 181 3.92 27.68 4.70
N THR A 182 4.45 28.17 5.81
CA THR A 182 3.67 28.66 6.95
C THR A 182 4.00 30.14 7.21
N LYS A 183 3.17 30.82 7.99
CA LYS A 183 3.39 32.23 8.37
C LYS A 183 4.69 32.46 9.17
N ASP A 184 5.22 31.40 9.79
CA ASP A 184 6.39 31.44 10.65
C ASP A 184 7.69 31.13 9.88
N LEU A 185 7.58 30.71 8.62
CA LEU A 185 8.72 30.41 7.77
C LEU A 185 9.39 31.72 7.31
N ALA A 186 10.67 31.88 7.64
CA ALA A 186 11.45 33.05 7.28
C ALA A 186 12.85 32.67 6.80
N LYS A 187 13.42 33.52 5.94
CA LYS A 187 14.84 33.44 5.56
C LYS A 187 15.60 34.53 6.27
N THR A 188 16.65 34.16 6.99
CA THR A 188 17.61 35.11 7.58
C THR A 188 18.62 35.54 6.54
N SER A 189 19.09 36.75 6.69
CA SER A 189 20.14 37.37 5.84
C SER A 189 21.50 36.67 5.95
#